data_f71608c9d99527607b5a165871d75d24
#
_entry.id   f71608c9d99527607b5a165871d75d24
#
_cell.length_a   1.000
_cell.length_b   1.000
_cell.length_c   1.000
_cell.angle_alpha   90.00
_cell.angle_beta   90.00
_cell.angle_gamma   90.00
#
_symmetry.space_group_name_H-M   'P 1'
#
loop_
_entity.id
_entity.type
_entity.pdbx_description
1 polymer ?
#
loop_
_entity_poly.entity_id
_entity_poly.type
_entity_poly.pdbx_seq_one_letter_code
_entity_poly.pdbx_strand_id
1 'polypeptide(L)'
;MLFDGNGRPGRPPREHPVPLIEAAAKALRECEPQGEYALSTDGGETHLAPTTLSHWAVEAVGDALPEFQAKRLRSGVETVLAKAKISSEMRGRLQSHGIAGVQARHYDGHDYVDQKLEALTALYQLLEPPARKGRRKAAADR
;
A
#
# COMPACT_ATOMS: atom_id res chain seq x y z
N MET A 1 0.18 -6.37 -12.63
CA MET A 1 1.37 -5.50 -12.60
C MET A 1 0.90 -4.07 -12.49
N LEU A 2 1.46 -3.27 -11.59
CA LEU A 2 1.10 -1.86 -11.47
C LEU A 2 1.95 -1.03 -12.43
N PHE A 3 1.33 -0.09 -13.10
CA PHE A 3 2.04 0.89 -13.94
C PHE A 3 2.03 2.24 -13.25
N ASP A 4 3.19 2.85 -13.11
CA ASP A 4 3.33 4.20 -12.60
C ASP A 4 3.00 5.20 -13.70
N GLY A 5 1.75 5.70 -13.68
CA GLY A 5 1.27 6.73 -14.60
C GLY A 5 1.84 8.13 -14.36
N ASN A 6 2.61 8.33 -13.29
CA ASN A 6 3.24 9.63 -12.96
C ASN A 6 4.53 9.89 -13.78
N GLY A 7 4.66 9.26 -14.94
CA GLY A 7 5.70 9.59 -15.90
C GLY A 7 5.65 11.07 -16.30
N ARG A 8 6.82 11.67 -16.55
CA ARG A 8 6.89 13.03 -17.13
C ARG A 8 6.12 13.03 -18.47
N PRO A 9 5.42 14.10 -18.82
CA PRO A 9 4.76 14.20 -20.11
C PRO A 9 5.66 13.74 -21.26
N GLY A 10 5.16 12.84 -22.12
CA GLY A 10 5.90 12.31 -23.26
C GLY A 10 6.79 11.09 -22.97
N ARG A 11 6.76 10.51 -21.77
CA ARG A 11 7.44 9.23 -21.49
C ARG A 11 6.43 8.11 -21.24
N PRO A 12 6.75 6.87 -21.66
CA PRO A 12 5.88 5.74 -21.36
C PRO A 12 5.74 5.51 -19.86
N PRO A 13 4.62 4.95 -19.40
CA PRO A 13 4.44 4.52 -18.02
C PRO A 13 5.56 3.56 -17.62
N ARG A 14 6.05 3.68 -16.38
CA ARG A 14 7.08 2.77 -15.86
C ARG A 14 6.40 1.61 -15.15
N GLU A 15 6.87 0.41 -15.43
CA GLU A 15 6.51 -0.76 -14.63
C GLU A 15 6.95 -0.56 -13.18
N HIS A 16 6.04 -0.84 -12.26
CA HIS A 16 6.30 -0.73 -10.83
C HIS A 16 5.79 -1.98 -10.11
N PRO A 17 6.60 -3.07 -10.10
CA PRO A 17 6.22 -4.27 -9.38
C PRO A 17 6.20 -3.99 -7.88
N VAL A 18 5.03 -4.25 -7.27
CA VAL A 18 4.83 -4.20 -5.82
C VAL A 18 4.34 -5.58 -5.39
N PRO A 19 5.07 -6.28 -4.51
CA PRO A 19 4.63 -7.57 -4.01
C PRO A 19 3.41 -7.41 -3.11
N LEU A 20 2.57 -8.42 -3.09
CA LEU A 20 1.42 -8.48 -2.18
C LEU A 20 1.79 -9.30 -0.96
N ILE A 21 1.68 -8.73 0.23
CA ILE A 21 1.65 -9.49 1.48
C ILE A 21 0.33 -10.27 1.56
N GLU A 22 0.31 -11.35 2.35
CA GLU A 22 -0.88 -12.24 2.42
C GLU A 22 -2.15 -11.48 2.83
N ALA A 23 -2.05 -10.52 3.75
CA ALA A 23 -3.21 -9.70 4.14
C ALA A 23 -3.78 -8.88 2.98
N ALA A 24 -2.92 -8.30 2.14
CA ALA A 24 -3.34 -7.55 0.95
C ALA A 24 -3.90 -8.47 -0.13
N ALA A 25 -3.28 -9.64 -0.34
CA ALA A 25 -3.77 -10.65 -1.27
C ALA A 25 -5.15 -11.18 -0.84
N LYS A 26 -5.35 -11.40 0.46
CA LYS A 26 -6.65 -11.79 1.02
C LYS A 26 -7.70 -10.71 0.77
N ALA A 27 -7.41 -9.46 1.09
CA ALA A 27 -8.33 -8.35 0.88
C ALA A 27 -8.72 -8.19 -0.59
N LEU A 28 -7.79 -8.39 -1.54
CA LEU A 28 -8.10 -8.40 -2.97
C LEU A 28 -9.01 -9.55 -3.37
N ARG A 29 -8.79 -10.75 -2.82
CA ARG A 29 -9.69 -11.90 -3.08
C ARG A 29 -11.11 -11.65 -2.54
N GLU A 30 -11.23 -10.97 -1.39
CA GLU A 30 -12.51 -10.58 -0.81
C GLU A 30 -13.28 -9.54 -1.65
N CYS A 31 -12.60 -8.81 -2.54
CA CYS A 31 -13.24 -7.95 -3.53
C CYS A 31 -13.91 -8.74 -4.69
N GLU A 32 -13.74 -10.06 -4.73
CA GLU A 32 -14.32 -10.96 -5.75
C GLU A 32 -14.12 -10.45 -7.19
N PRO A 33 -12.87 -10.23 -7.64
CA PRO A 33 -12.60 -9.70 -8.96
C PRO A 33 -13.13 -10.64 -10.04
N GLN A 34 -13.97 -10.13 -10.95
CA GLN A 34 -14.66 -10.92 -11.98
C GLN A 34 -14.13 -10.67 -13.40
N GLY A 35 -13.37 -9.60 -13.60
CA GLY A 35 -12.88 -9.19 -14.92
C GLY A 35 -11.39 -8.89 -14.94
N GLU A 36 -10.98 -8.08 -15.89
CA GLU A 36 -9.57 -7.70 -16.10
C GLU A 36 -9.04 -6.85 -14.93
N TYR A 37 -9.91 -6.03 -14.34
CA TYR A 37 -9.53 -5.12 -13.26
C TYR A 37 -9.99 -5.64 -11.91
N ALA A 38 -9.04 -5.86 -10.99
CA ALA A 38 -9.32 -6.35 -9.65
C ALA A 38 -10.16 -5.38 -8.80
N LEU A 39 -10.08 -4.09 -9.09
CA LEU A 39 -10.89 -3.05 -8.44
C LEU A 39 -11.70 -2.32 -9.52
N SER A 40 -13.00 -2.51 -9.49
CA SER A 40 -13.94 -2.00 -10.47
C SER A 40 -15.32 -1.80 -9.84
N THR A 41 -16.18 -1.03 -10.49
CA THR A 41 -17.59 -0.86 -10.12
C THR A 41 -18.55 -1.46 -11.16
N ASP A 42 -18.02 -2.06 -12.21
CA ASP A 42 -18.78 -2.59 -13.35
C ASP A 42 -18.44 -4.06 -13.68
N GLY A 43 -18.03 -4.85 -12.67
CA GLY A 43 -17.70 -6.26 -12.84
C GLY A 43 -16.30 -6.49 -13.44
N GLY A 44 -15.42 -5.51 -13.41
CA GLY A 44 -14.04 -5.65 -13.90
C GLY A 44 -13.84 -5.24 -15.36
N GLU A 45 -14.81 -4.57 -15.97
CA GLU A 45 -14.70 -4.09 -17.36
C GLU A 45 -13.81 -2.84 -17.45
N THR A 46 -13.94 -1.93 -16.48
CA THR A 46 -13.12 -0.72 -16.41
C THR A 46 -12.43 -0.56 -15.06
N HIS A 47 -11.26 0.07 -15.06
CA HIS A 47 -10.56 0.39 -13.81
C HIS A 47 -11.27 1.51 -13.05
N LEU A 48 -11.11 1.53 -11.72
CA LEU A 48 -11.61 2.64 -10.91
C LEU A 48 -10.95 3.97 -11.31
N ALA A 49 -11.75 5.03 -11.32
CA ALA A 49 -11.21 6.37 -11.46
C ALA A 49 -10.22 6.67 -10.31
N PRO A 50 -9.11 7.40 -10.57
CA PRO A 50 -8.06 7.64 -9.56
C PRO A 50 -8.55 8.27 -8.26
N THR A 51 -9.66 9.01 -8.30
CA THR A 51 -10.25 9.68 -7.14
C THR A 51 -11.19 8.80 -6.32
N THR A 52 -11.71 7.71 -6.89
CA THR A 52 -12.74 6.88 -6.25
C THR A 52 -12.26 6.31 -4.92
N LEU A 53 -11.07 5.70 -4.88
CA LEU A 53 -10.52 5.16 -3.63
C LEU A 53 -10.32 6.23 -2.55
N SER A 54 -9.97 7.45 -2.96
CA SER A 54 -9.82 8.57 -2.02
C SER A 54 -11.16 8.99 -1.43
N HIS A 55 -12.22 9.01 -2.24
CA HIS A 55 -13.57 9.30 -1.76
C HIS A 55 -14.05 8.21 -0.80
N TRP A 56 -13.93 6.95 -1.17
CA TRP A 56 -14.32 5.83 -0.31
C TRP A 56 -13.53 5.82 1.02
N ALA A 57 -12.23 6.14 0.99
CA ALA A 57 -11.45 6.22 2.21
C ALA A 57 -11.96 7.35 3.15
N VAL A 58 -12.33 8.51 2.60
CA VAL A 58 -12.90 9.61 3.38
C VAL A 58 -14.26 9.20 3.96
N GLU A 59 -15.12 8.57 3.17
CA GLU A 59 -16.43 8.11 3.60
C GLU A 59 -16.33 7.03 4.69
N ALA A 60 -15.45 6.04 4.52
CA ALA A 60 -15.23 4.97 5.48
C ALA A 60 -14.67 5.47 6.82
N VAL A 61 -13.84 6.51 6.80
CA VAL A 61 -13.31 7.12 8.03
C VAL A 61 -14.36 7.97 8.73
N GLY A 62 -15.22 8.67 7.99
CA GLY A 62 -16.30 9.52 8.52
C GLY A 62 -15.80 10.50 9.59
N ASP A 63 -16.55 10.62 10.67
CA ASP A 63 -16.26 11.55 11.78
C ASP A 63 -15.14 11.04 12.71
N ALA A 64 -14.66 9.81 12.53
CA ALA A 64 -13.61 9.24 13.39
C ALA A 64 -12.27 9.98 13.29
N LEU A 65 -11.99 10.58 12.12
CA LEU A 65 -10.81 11.43 11.89
C LEU A 65 -11.22 12.69 11.12
N PRO A 66 -11.57 13.77 11.80
CA PRO A 66 -11.86 15.04 11.17
C PRO A 66 -10.73 15.49 10.24
N GLU A 67 -11.09 16.08 9.12
CA GLU A 67 -10.13 16.56 8.10
C GLU A 67 -9.23 15.47 7.49
N PHE A 68 -9.66 14.20 7.52
CA PHE A 68 -8.93 13.11 6.89
C PHE A 68 -8.73 13.36 5.39
N GLN A 69 -7.52 13.08 4.91
CA GLN A 69 -7.16 13.16 3.50
C GLN A 69 -6.37 11.91 3.12
N ALA A 70 -6.84 11.17 2.12
CA ALA A 70 -6.21 9.93 1.69
C ALA A 70 -4.72 10.09 1.32
N LYS A 71 -4.32 11.25 0.79
CA LYS A 71 -2.91 11.55 0.51
C LYS A 71 -2.00 11.48 1.76
N ARG A 72 -2.56 11.69 2.97
CA ARG A 72 -1.81 11.59 4.24
C ARG A 72 -1.43 10.15 4.58
N LEU A 73 -2.14 9.15 4.03
CA LEU A 73 -1.73 7.74 4.16
C LEU A 73 -0.32 7.52 3.63
N ARG A 74 0.00 8.10 2.48
CA ARG A 74 1.33 7.99 1.88
C ARG A 74 2.41 8.59 2.79
N SER A 75 2.17 9.77 3.35
CA SER A 75 3.09 10.41 4.31
C SER A 75 3.20 9.62 5.61
N GLY A 76 2.10 9.01 6.06
CA GLY A 76 2.07 8.13 7.22
C GLY A 76 2.93 6.89 7.01
N VAL A 77 2.77 6.22 5.88
CA VAL A 77 3.59 5.05 5.48
C VAL A 77 5.08 5.43 5.46
N GLU A 78 5.43 6.56 4.86
CA GLU A 78 6.81 7.07 4.83
C GLU A 78 7.38 7.22 6.25
N THR A 79 6.61 7.82 7.15
CA THR A 79 7.00 8.04 8.55
C THR A 79 7.17 6.72 9.32
N VAL A 80 6.24 5.78 9.17
CA VAL A 80 6.28 4.48 9.85
C VAL A 80 7.47 3.66 9.38
N LEU A 81 7.69 3.59 8.07
CA LEU A 81 8.84 2.89 7.49
C LEU A 81 10.19 3.53 7.91
N ALA A 82 10.25 4.86 8.03
CA ALA A 82 11.43 5.54 8.54
C ALA A 82 11.72 5.15 10.01
N LYS A 83 10.69 5.08 10.86
CA LYS A 83 10.82 4.60 12.25
C LYS A 83 11.28 3.13 12.29
N ALA A 84 10.86 2.31 11.35
CA ALA A 84 11.32 0.93 11.16
C ALA A 84 12.74 0.82 10.61
N LYS A 85 13.45 1.94 10.43
CA LYS A 85 14.81 2.01 9.88
C LYS A 85 14.93 1.51 8.43
N ILE A 86 13.84 1.48 7.69
CA ILE A 86 13.88 1.22 6.26
C ILE A 86 14.54 2.41 5.55
N SER A 87 15.53 2.14 4.71
CA SER A 87 16.30 3.18 4.03
C SER A 87 15.42 4.10 3.18
N SER A 88 15.82 5.36 3.02
CA SER A 88 15.10 6.33 2.17
C SER A 88 15.02 5.87 0.72
N GLU A 89 16.05 5.19 0.23
CA GLU A 89 16.06 4.60 -1.10
C GLU A 89 14.97 3.53 -1.24
N MET A 90 14.88 2.59 -0.31
CA MET A 90 13.86 1.53 -0.34
C MET A 90 12.45 2.10 -0.21
N ARG A 91 12.24 3.08 0.67
CA ARG A 91 10.95 3.78 0.79
C ARG A 91 10.56 4.47 -0.53
N GLY A 92 11.53 5.11 -1.19
CA GLY A 92 11.34 5.72 -2.50
C GLY A 92 11.00 4.70 -3.59
N ARG A 93 11.68 3.55 -3.61
CA ARG A 93 11.40 2.45 -4.54
C ARG A 93 10.02 1.84 -4.29
N LEU A 94 9.64 1.65 -3.04
CA LEU A 94 8.33 1.11 -2.68
C LEU A 94 7.19 2.04 -3.10
N GLN A 95 7.37 3.34 -2.92
CA GLN A 95 6.34 4.35 -3.22
C GLN A 95 6.45 4.96 -4.62
N SER A 96 7.35 4.46 -5.46
CA SER A 96 7.60 4.96 -6.82
C SER A 96 8.00 6.44 -6.89
N HIS A 97 8.76 6.91 -5.89
CA HIS A 97 9.26 8.29 -5.89
C HIS A 97 10.70 8.37 -5.35
N GLY A 98 11.32 9.53 -5.53
CA GLY A 98 12.65 9.80 -4.96
C GLY A 98 13.82 9.03 -5.60
N ILE A 99 13.59 8.30 -6.68
CA ILE A 99 14.63 7.60 -7.43
C ILE A 99 15.32 8.64 -8.32
N ALA A 100 16.25 9.39 -7.73
CA ALA A 100 17.04 10.38 -8.43
C ALA A 100 18.43 9.80 -8.79
N GLY A 101 18.87 10.06 -10.00
CA GLY A 101 20.20 9.69 -10.49
C GLY A 101 20.14 8.92 -11.81
N VAL A 102 21.17 9.12 -12.64
CA VAL A 102 21.29 8.44 -13.94
C VAL A 102 21.51 6.95 -13.77
N GLN A 103 22.31 6.54 -12.77
CA GLN A 103 22.59 5.13 -12.48
C GLN A 103 21.33 4.36 -12.07
N ALA A 104 20.52 4.91 -11.17
CA ALA A 104 19.28 4.27 -10.70
C ALA A 104 18.20 4.17 -11.80
N ARG A 105 18.31 4.98 -12.85
CA ARG A 105 17.31 5.01 -13.94
C ARG A 105 17.64 4.10 -15.11
N HIS A 106 18.93 3.87 -15.38
CA HIS A 106 19.36 3.25 -16.64
C HIS A 106 20.18 1.97 -16.48
N TYR A 107 20.76 1.73 -15.29
CA TYR A 107 21.66 0.59 -15.07
C TYR A 107 21.16 -0.41 -14.04
N ASP A 108 20.13 -0.06 -13.28
CA ASP A 108 19.59 -0.93 -12.23
C ASP A 108 18.33 -1.64 -12.75
N GLY A 109 18.52 -2.81 -13.32
CA GLY A 109 17.45 -3.71 -13.80
C GLY A 109 16.87 -4.60 -12.71
N HIS A 110 17.25 -4.38 -11.43
CA HIS A 110 16.73 -5.18 -10.33
C HIS A 110 15.39 -4.63 -9.83
N ASP A 111 14.40 -5.51 -9.65
CA ASP A 111 13.03 -5.14 -9.28
C ASP A 111 12.84 -4.87 -7.79
N TYR A 112 13.80 -5.26 -6.97
CA TYR A 112 13.76 -5.11 -5.50
C TYR A 112 12.49 -5.71 -4.86
N VAL A 113 11.93 -6.75 -5.46
CA VAL A 113 10.66 -7.35 -5.01
C VAL A 113 10.79 -7.89 -3.59
N ASP A 114 11.86 -8.62 -3.29
CA ASP A 114 12.08 -9.22 -1.96
C ASP A 114 12.22 -8.13 -0.88
N GLN A 115 13.03 -7.12 -1.13
CA GLN A 115 13.23 -6.00 -0.20
C GLN A 115 11.96 -5.16 -0.01
N LYS A 116 11.16 -4.99 -1.07
CA LYS A 116 9.83 -4.37 -0.97
C LYS A 116 8.88 -5.22 -0.13
N LEU A 117 8.94 -6.55 -0.28
CA LEU A 117 8.12 -7.48 0.52
C LEU A 117 8.50 -7.41 2.00
N GLU A 118 9.78 -7.39 2.32
CA GLU A 118 10.27 -7.20 3.69
C GLU A 118 9.77 -5.88 4.29
N ALA A 119 9.89 -4.77 3.55
CA ALA A 119 9.43 -3.46 3.99
C ALA A 119 7.89 -3.43 4.22
N LEU A 120 7.12 -4.04 3.33
CA LEU A 120 5.66 -4.15 3.48
C LEU A 120 5.27 -5.04 4.66
N THR A 121 5.99 -6.13 4.89
CA THR A 121 5.77 -7.02 6.03
C THR A 121 6.05 -6.29 7.34
N ALA A 122 7.16 -5.55 7.42
CA ALA A 122 7.47 -4.72 8.58
C ALA A 122 6.42 -3.65 8.83
N LEU A 123 5.95 -2.97 7.76
CA LEU A 123 4.86 -2.00 7.85
C LEU A 123 3.59 -2.63 8.42
N TYR A 124 3.19 -3.78 7.89
CA TYR A 124 1.99 -4.50 8.35
C TYR A 124 2.08 -4.86 9.82
N GLN A 125 3.20 -5.42 10.27
CA GLN A 125 3.41 -5.78 11.68
C GLN A 125 3.34 -4.57 12.63
N LEU A 126 3.80 -3.41 12.18
CA LEU A 126 3.73 -2.16 12.97
C LEU A 126 2.32 -1.56 13.01
N LEU A 127 1.49 -1.84 12.01
CA LEU A 127 0.12 -1.35 11.93
C LEU A 127 -0.89 -2.34 12.55
N GLU A 128 -0.52 -3.61 12.68
CA GLU A 128 -1.37 -4.58 13.37
C GLU A 128 -1.53 -4.20 14.85
N PRO A 129 -2.75 -4.08 15.36
CA PRO A 129 -2.93 -3.86 16.77
C PRO A 129 -2.34 -5.07 17.53
N PRO A 130 -1.63 -4.84 18.65
CA PRO A 130 -1.10 -5.94 19.45
C PRO A 130 -2.23 -6.89 19.79
N ALA A 131 -2.02 -8.20 19.53
CA ALA A 131 -2.99 -9.24 19.82
C ALA A 131 -3.55 -9.00 21.22
N ARG A 132 -4.86 -8.81 21.34
CA ARG A 132 -5.52 -8.64 22.64
C ARG A 132 -5.15 -9.87 23.47
N LYS A 133 -4.21 -9.71 24.41
CA LYS A 133 -3.91 -10.74 25.41
C LYS A 133 -5.25 -11.10 26.05
N GLY A 134 -5.69 -12.34 25.84
CA GLY A 134 -6.99 -12.82 26.25
C GLY A 134 -7.24 -12.41 27.68
N ARG A 135 -8.34 -11.69 27.91
CA ARG A 135 -8.87 -11.41 29.24
C ARG A 135 -9.21 -12.79 29.84
N ARG A 136 -8.28 -13.32 30.64
CA ARG A 136 -8.56 -14.52 31.44
C ARG A 136 -9.85 -14.21 32.18
N LYS A 137 -10.93 -14.93 31.83
CA LYS A 137 -12.10 -15.02 32.67
C LYS A 137 -11.59 -15.57 34.01
N ALA A 138 -11.55 -14.73 35.02
CA ALA A 138 -11.54 -15.20 36.39
C ALA A 138 -12.80 -16.03 36.55
N ALA A 139 -12.64 -17.32 36.67
CA ALA A 139 -13.72 -18.21 37.13
C ALA A 139 -14.10 -17.72 38.52
N ALA A 140 -15.30 -17.16 38.64
CA ALA A 140 -15.92 -16.96 39.93
C ALA A 140 -16.26 -18.36 40.44
N ASP A 141 -15.46 -18.79 41.37
CA ASP A 141 -15.78 -19.84 42.30
C ASP A 141 -16.62 -19.23 43.41
N ARG A 142 -17.87 -19.58 43.42
CA ARG A 142 -18.72 -19.66 44.64
C ARG A 142 -20.01 -20.47 44.38
#